data_0afa75322d0ca08ed29cc166191d494a
#
_entry.id   0afa75322d0ca08ed29cc166191d494a
#
_cell.length_a   1.000
_cell.length_b   1.000
_cell.length_c   1.000
_cell.angle_alpha   90.00
_cell.angle_beta   90.00
_cell.angle_gamma   90.00
#
_symmetry.space_group_name_H-M   'P 1'
#
loop_
_entity.id
_entity.type
_entity.pdbx_description
1 polymer ?
#
loop_
_entity_poly.entity_id
_entity_poly.type
_entity_poly.pdbx_seq_one_letter_code
_entity_poly.pdbx_strand_id
1 'polypeptide(L)'
;MVITVKVIVIVAVAAAVLSTAFAVAGQSFVDLRATAQDAELKKNTIGGHAAGYGLYETSGDVLDPVNSYGNVSGPAVIDPDKYLRSFDYGRVSKLANGSTVREFTLVADDRQVMEIAPGVFYNVWTFNGTIPGPTLRATEGDLIRINFINNGSKPHSIHTHGIHKSEMDGVFETINPQGKFVYEFYAEAFGVYPYHCHVTPLEEHISHGLYGVYIVDPKTPRPQADEMVMIMNGFDTDFDTENNFYAVNTIPYYYMHHPIEIEKDKLVRVYLVNMLEFDQINNFHLHGNLYQLYRSGTNTTPDEYTDMVTMSQGERAILEFNFKYPGQYMFHAHKTEFAEKGWVGLFLVKDPSQIQSASGGGSSSGGYNGSISSYPLTTTTISGDVGT
;
A
#
# COMPACT_ATOMS: atom_id res chain seq x y z
N MET A 1 -4.48 6.29 -72.99
CA MET A 1 -5.80 6.49 -72.39
C MET A 1 -6.18 5.39 -71.37
N VAL A 2 -5.67 4.17 -71.46
CA VAL A 2 -6.00 3.06 -70.54
C VAL A 2 -5.35 3.14 -69.15
N ILE A 3 -4.15 3.76 -69.04
CA ILE A 3 -3.36 3.88 -67.81
C ILE A 3 -4.01 4.91 -66.84
N THR A 4 -4.55 6.00 -67.36
CA THR A 4 -5.14 7.08 -66.57
C THR A 4 -6.43 6.64 -65.83
N VAL A 5 -7.25 5.76 -66.48
CA VAL A 5 -8.48 5.25 -65.86
C VAL A 5 -8.19 4.29 -64.71
N LYS A 6 -7.14 3.43 -64.82
CA LYS A 6 -6.76 2.50 -63.73
C LYS A 6 -6.24 3.22 -62.48
N VAL A 7 -5.48 4.31 -62.67
CA VAL A 7 -4.97 5.10 -61.54
C VAL A 7 -6.08 5.84 -60.81
N ILE A 8 -7.07 6.40 -61.52
CA ILE A 8 -8.22 7.09 -60.92
C ILE A 8 -9.09 6.13 -60.12
N VAL A 9 -9.32 4.90 -60.63
CA VAL A 9 -10.12 3.88 -59.91
C VAL A 9 -9.38 3.41 -58.64
N ILE A 10 -8.07 3.22 -58.67
CA ILE A 10 -7.27 2.80 -57.49
C ILE A 10 -7.28 3.90 -56.42
N VAL A 11 -7.15 5.17 -56.80
CA VAL A 11 -7.20 6.29 -55.85
C VAL A 11 -8.59 6.44 -55.25
N ALA A 12 -9.66 6.27 -56.03
CA ALA A 12 -11.03 6.33 -55.53
C ALA A 12 -11.35 5.19 -54.55
N VAL A 13 -10.88 3.96 -54.83
CA VAL A 13 -11.07 2.84 -53.88
C VAL A 13 -10.26 3.02 -52.61
N ALA A 14 -9.03 3.50 -52.70
CA ALA A 14 -8.21 3.80 -51.50
C ALA A 14 -8.82 4.92 -50.63
N ALA A 15 -9.38 5.95 -51.26
CA ALA A 15 -10.07 7.01 -50.51
C ALA A 15 -11.38 6.54 -49.84
N ALA A 16 -12.12 5.63 -50.48
CA ALA A 16 -13.32 5.05 -49.90
C ALA A 16 -12.99 4.10 -48.73
N VAL A 17 -11.92 3.31 -48.81
CA VAL A 17 -11.47 2.43 -47.70
C VAL A 17 -10.94 3.24 -46.53
N LEU A 18 -10.20 4.33 -46.78
CA LEU A 18 -9.75 5.24 -45.73
C LEU A 18 -10.92 5.96 -45.03
N SER A 19 -11.92 6.42 -45.79
CA SER A 19 -13.07 7.09 -45.19
C SER A 19 -13.95 6.15 -44.35
N THR A 20 -14.11 4.90 -44.74
CA THR A 20 -14.82 3.88 -43.93
C THR A 20 -14.01 3.47 -42.70
N ALA A 21 -12.68 3.38 -42.80
CA ALA A 21 -11.83 3.10 -41.63
C ALA A 21 -11.88 4.24 -40.60
N PHE A 22 -11.89 5.51 -41.04
CA PHE A 22 -12.06 6.65 -40.14
C PHE A 22 -13.45 6.75 -39.55
N ALA A 23 -14.51 6.36 -40.29
CA ALA A 23 -15.87 6.34 -39.76
C ALA A 23 -16.05 5.24 -38.70
N VAL A 24 -15.49 4.04 -38.92
CA VAL A 24 -15.54 2.93 -37.94
C VAL A 24 -14.70 3.26 -36.71
N ALA A 25 -13.50 3.85 -36.88
CA ALA A 25 -12.69 4.29 -35.75
C ALA A 25 -13.38 5.43 -34.97
N GLY A 26 -14.01 6.38 -35.66
CA GLY A 26 -14.79 7.45 -35.03
C GLY A 26 -15.99 6.94 -34.25
N GLN A 27 -16.71 5.94 -34.78
CA GLN A 27 -17.85 5.31 -34.11
C GLN A 27 -17.37 4.55 -32.84
N SER A 28 -16.28 3.82 -32.91
CA SER A 28 -15.69 3.12 -31.77
C SER A 28 -15.22 4.10 -30.66
N PHE A 29 -14.69 5.27 -31.05
CA PHE A 29 -14.33 6.32 -30.08
C PHE A 29 -15.56 7.00 -29.43
N VAL A 30 -16.65 7.14 -30.17
CA VAL A 30 -17.91 7.69 -29.62
C VAL A 30 -18.57 6.69 -28.69
N ASP A 31 -18.56 5.40 -29.04
CA ASP A 31 -19.11 4.32 -28.21
C ASP A 31 -18.28 4.12 -26.92
N LEU A 32 -16.92 4.25 -26.99
CA LEU A 32 -16.06 4.23 -25.81
C LEU A 32 -16.28 5.45 -24.89
N ARG A 33 -16.56 6.64 -25.46
CA ARG A 33 -16.93 7.81 -24.66
C ARG A 33 -18.31 7.69 -24.03
N ALA A 34 -19.28 7.14 -24.75
CA ALA A 34 -20.62 6.92 -24.21
C ALA A 34 -20.60 5.89 -23.07
N THR A 35 -19.85 4.79 -23.20
CA THR A 35 -19.68 3.81 -22.12
C THR A 35 -18.90 4.35 -20.93
N ALA A 36 -17.92 5.23 -21.14
CA ALA A 36 -17.21 5.91 -20.06
C ALA A 36 -18.11 6.93 -19.32
N GLN A 37 -18.94 7.68 -20.06
CA GLN A 37 -19.91 8.59 -19.46
C GLN A 37 -21.05 7.85 -18.73
N ASP A 38 -21.49 6.70 -19.22
CA ASP A 38 -22.48 5.87 -18.54
C ASP A 38 -21.91 5.18 -17.29
N ALA A 39 -20.61 4.84 -17.30
CA ALA A 39 -19.91 4.34 -16.13
C ALA A 39 -19.72 5.46 -15.07
N GLU A 40 -19.40 6.67 -15.50
CA GLU A 40 -19.27 7.84 -14.62
C GLU A 40 -20.64 8.27 -14.06
N LEU A 41 -21.72 8.15 -14.85
CA LEU A 41 -23.10 8.39 -14.39
C LEU A 41 -23.55 7.32 -13.37
N LYS A 42 -23.16 6.06 -13.55
CA LYS A 42 -23.38 4.99 -12.58
C LYS A 42 -22.54 5.17 -11.31
N LYS A 43 -21.29 5.64 -11.42
CA LYS A 43 -20.45 6.04 -10.27
C LYS A 43 -21.12 7.14 -9.43
N ASN A 44 -21.80 8.08 -10.06
CA ASN A 44 -22.49 9.18 -9.37
C ASN A 44 -23.83 8.78 -8.73
N THR A 45 -24.34 7.58 -9.00
CA THR A 45 -25.56 7.03 -8.42
C THR A 45 -25.30 5.97 -7.34
N ILE A 46 -24.06 5.51 -7.21
CA ILE A 46 -23.63 4.55 -6.17
C ILE A 46 -22.55 5.23 -5.33
N GLY A 47 -22.95 5.83 -4.24
CA GLY A 47 -22.03 6.39 -3.24
C GLY A 47 -21.94 7.91 -3.30
N GLY A 48 -22.55 8.52 -2.33
CA GLY A 48 -22.43 9.95 -2.08
C GLY A 48 -20.98 10.34 -1.84
N HIS A 49 -20.59 11.47 -2.39
CA HIS A 49 -19.29 12.06 -2.15
C HIS A 49 -19.04 12.23 -0.66
N ALA A 50 -18.05 11.53 -0.14
CA ALA A 50 -17.47 11.86 1.16
C ALA A 50 -16.74 13.19 1.04
N ALA A 51 -17.47 14.29 1.05
CA ALA A 51 -16.90 15.61 1.25
C ALA A 51 -16.58 15.76 2.74
N GLY A 52 -15.36 15.43 3.11
CA GLY A 52 -14.86 15.60 4.47
C GLY A 52 -14.21 14.33 5.01
N TYR A 53 -13.02 14.46 5.48
CA TYR A 53 -12.27 13.39 6.13
C TYR A 53 -13.12 12.76 7.27
N GLY A 54 -13.68 11.57 7.03
CA GLY A 54 -14.15 10.73 8.12
C GLY A 54 -15.63 10.42 8.28
N LEU A 55 -16.49 10.58 7.26
CA LEU A 55 -17.85 10.05 7.35
C LEU A 55 -18.16 9.16 6.13
N TYR A 56 -18.18 7.85 6.35
CA TYR A 56 -18.76 6.90 5.42
C TYR A 56 -20.27 6.85 5.64
N GLU A 57 -21.05 7.25 4.63
CA GLU A 57 -22.45 6.86 4.60
C GLU A 57 -22.53 5.47 3.96
N THR A 58 -22.95 4.49 4.75
CA THR A 58 -23.23 3.13 4.26
C THR A 58 -24.45 3.17 3.36
N SER A 59 -24.28 3.07 2.06
CA SER A 59 -25.38 2.73 1.15
C SER A 59 -25.75 1.26 1.38
N GLY A 60 -27.02 1.01 1.65
CA GLY A 60 -27.53 -0.20 2.28
C GLY A 60 -27.56 -1.51 1.50
N ASP A 61 -26.62 -1.79 0.61
CA ASP A 61 -26.41 -3.11 0.03
C ASP A 61 -25.14 -3.75 0.62
N VAL A 62 -25.24 -4.18 1.88
CA VAL A 62 -24.23 -5.05 2.49
C VAL A 62 -24.29 -6.40 1.79
N LEU A 63 -23.35 -6.66 0.89
CA LEU A 63 -23.14 -8.01 0.39
C LEU A 63 -22.81 -8.90 1.59
N ASP A 64 -23.56 -9.99 1.76
CA ASP A 64 -23.23 -11.00 2.77
C ASP A 64 -21.85 -11.58 2.40
N PRO A 65 -20.77 -11.27 3.15
CA PRO A 65 -19.41 -11.62 2.77
C PRO A 65 -19.21 -13.14 2.68
N VAL A 66 -19.95 -13.90 3.48
CA VAL A 66 -19.84 -15.36 3.50
C VAL A 66 -20.45 -16.00 2.25
N ASN A 67 -21.51 -15.41 1.72
CA ASN A 67 -22.19 -15.96 0.54
C ASN A 67 -21.62 -15.43 -0.79
N SER A 68 -20.95 -14.27 -0.78
CA SER A 68 -20.43 -13.66 -2.01
C SER A 68 -19.10 -14.27 -2.47
N TYR A 69 -18.27 -14.75 -1.55
CA TYR A 69 -16.90 -15.24 -1.85
C TYR A 69 -16.75 -16.78 -1.80
N GLY A 70 -17.84 -17.51 -1.68
CA GLY A 70 -17.79 -18.98 -1.73
C GLY A 70 -17.11 -19.63 -0.50
N ASN A 71 -16.13 -20.50 -0.73
CA ASN A 71 -15.53 -21.30 0.34
C ASN A 71 -14.46 -20.53 1.13
N VAL A 72 -14.88 -19.69 2.07
CA VAL A 72 -14.00 -18.84 2.91
C VAL A 72 -13.40 -19.68 4.05
N SER A 73 -12.07 -19.59 4.26
CA SER A 73 -11.36 -20.26 5.34
C SER A 73 -11.48 -19.58 6.71
N GLY A 74 -11.91 -18.32 6.71
CA GLY A 74 -12.09 -17.49 7.92
C GLY A 74 -11.80 -16.00 7.64
N PRO A 75 -12.04 -15.12 8.62
CA PRO A 75 -11.70 -13.71 8.49
C PRO A 75 -10.18 -13.52 8.57
N ALA A 76 -9.63 -12.69 7.69
CA ALA A 76 -8.31 -12.13 7.88
C ALA A 76 -8.37 -11.02 8.94
N VAL A 77 -7.32 -10.87 9.70
CA VAL A 77 -7.25 -9.88 10.78
C VAL A 77 -6.01 -9.02 10.60
N ILE A 78 -6.19 -7.70 10.65
CA ILE A 78 -5.10 -6.74 10.75
C ILE A 78 -5.33 -5.83 11.96
N ASP A 79 -4.25 -5.56 12.67
CA ASP A 79 -4.14 -4.48 13.62
C ASP A 79 -3.01 -3.58 13.08
N PRO A 80 -3.34 -2.46 12.41
CA PRO A 80 -2.34 -1.60 11.79
C PRO A 80 -1.33 -1.01 12.78
N ASP A 81 -1.73 -0.72 14.03
CA ASP A 81 -0.82 -0.21 15.06
C ASP A 81 0.20 -1.28 15.49
N LYS A 82 -0.26 -2.52 15.64
CA LYS A 82 0.63 -3.63 15.94
C LYS A 82 1.54 -3.93 14.75
N TYR A 83 1.00 -3.97 13.53
CA TYR A 83 1.77 -4.21 12.32
C TYR A 83 2.88 -3.18 12.14
N LEU A 84 2.57 -1.91 12.36
CA LEU A 84 3.49 -0.78 12.20
C LEU A 84 4.86 -1.00 12.84
N ARG A 85 4.91 -1.67 14.00
CA ARG A 85 6.12 -1.89 14.79
C ARG A 85 6.45 -3.37 15.04
N SER A 86 5.85 -4.28 14.26
CA SER A 86 6.05 -5.71 14.41
C SER A 86 7.08 -6.23 13.42
N PHE A 87 8.15 -6.82 13.93
CA PHE A 87 9.24 -7.41 13.14
C PHE A 87 9.39 -8.88 13.52
N ASP A 88 9.30 -9.76 12.53
CA ASP A 88 9.58 -11.18 12.71
C ASP A 88 11.07 -11.45 12.43
N TYR A 89 11.78 -11.88 13.45
CA TYR A 89 13.20 -12.22 13.37
C TYR A 89 13.44 -13.70 13.05
N GLY A 90 12.37 -14.48 12.87
CA GLY A 90 12.40 -15.90 12.65
C GLY A 90 12.94 -16.72 13.84
N ARG A 91 12.94 -18.02 13.68
CA ARG A 91 13.62 -18.90 14.61
C ARG A 91 15.13 -18.90 14.34
N VAL A 92 15.90 -18.45 15.32
CA VAL A 92 17.35 -18.27 15.16
C VAL A 92 18.08 -19.54 15.57
N SER A 93 19.02 -20.00 14.73
CA SER A 93 19.95 -21.09 15.02
C SER A 93 21.33 -20.80 14.40
N LYS A 94 22.30 -21.69 14.59
CA LYS A 94 23.62 -21.55 13.99
C LYS A 94 24.04 -22.81 13.28
N LEU A 95 24.72 -22.63 12.14
CA LEU A 95 25.41 -23.71 11.45
C LEU A 95 26.74 -24.06 12.16
N ALA A 96 27.30 -25.19 11.83
CA ALA A 96 28.59 -25.65 12.37
C ALA A 96 29.75 -24.68 12.08
N ASN A 97 29.65 -23.90 10.99
CA ASN A 97 30.63 -22.86 10.62
C ASN A 97 30.41 -21.52 11.35
N GLY A 98 29.42 -21.45 12.27
CA GLY A 98 29.08 -20.25 13.03
C GLY A 98 28.09 -19.29 12.38
N SER A 99 27.71 -19.49 11.10
CA SER A 99 26.73 -18.66 10.42
C SER A 99 25.36 -18.72 11.11
N THR A 100 24.71 -17.58 11.24
CA THR A 100 23.33 -17.50 11.77
C THR A 100 22.35 -17.97 10.72
N VAL A 101 21.39 -18.79 11.13
CA VAL A 101 20.22 -19.18 10.32
C VAL A 101 18.99 -18.54 10.92
N ARG A 102 18.19 -17.90 10.08
CA ARG A 102 16.84 -17.42 10.43
C ARG A 102 15.81 -18.18 9.65
N GLU A 103 14.94 -18.85 10.35
CA GLU A 103 13.92 -19.70 9.77
C GLU A 103 12.55 -19.09 10.01
N PHE A 104 11.86 -18.80 8.92
CA PHE A 104 10.51 -18.24 8.87
C PHE A 104 9.54 -19.30 8.36
N THR A 105 8.25 -19.13 8.67
CA THR A 105 7.18 -19.89 8.05
C THR A 105 6.17 -18.94 7.48
N LEU A 106 5.89 -19.05 6.17
CA LEU A 106 4.87 -18.27 5.47
C LEU A 106 3.83 -19.20 4.89
N VAL A 107 2.58 -19.00 5.29
CA VAL A 107 1.42 -19.74 4.82
C VAL A 107 0.57 -18.84 3.96
N ALA A 108 0.45 -19.14 2.67
CA ALA A 108 -0.46 -18.45 1.77
C ALA A 108 -1.88 -19.03 1.90
N ASP A 109 -2.90 -18.16 1.97
CA ASP A 109 -4.31 -18.54 1.89
C ASP A 109 -5.08 -17.47 1.10
N ASP A 110 -5.78 -17.90 0.04
CA ASP A 110 -6.54 -17.05 -0.90
C ASP A 110 -8.05 -17.03 -0.61
N ARG A 111 -8.47 -17.59 0.52
CA ARG A 111 -9.89 -17.81 0.87
C ARG A 111 -10.33 -17.04 2.10
N GLN A 112 -9.78 -15.84 2.29
CA GLN A 112 -10.11 -15.01 3.44
C GLN A 112 -10.88 -13.77 3.02
N VAL A 113 -11.66 -13.23 3.94
CA VAL A 113 -12.41 -11.98 3.75
C VAL A 113 -12.05 -11.02 4.87
N MET A 114 -11.86 -9.76 4.53
CA MET A 114 -11.56 -8.69 5.48
C MET A 114 -12.53 -7.53 5.24
N GLU A 115 -13.01 -6.94 6.31
CA GLU A 115 -13.66 -5.64 6.26
C GLU A 115 -12.57 -4.56 6.17
N ILE A 116 -12.45 -3.93 5.00
CA ILE A 116 -11.41 -2.91 4.72
C ILE A 116 -11.88 -1.50 5.04
N ALA A 117 -13.20 -1.27 5.02
CA ALA A 117 -13.86 -0.05 5.44
C ALA A 117 -15.24 -0.43 5.99
N PRO A 118 -15.94 0.42 6.77
CA PRO A 118 -17.24 0.09 7.34
C PRO A 118 -18.24 -0.43 6.29
N GLY A 119 -18.65 -1.70 6.41
CA GLY A 119 -19.55 -2.38 5.50
C GLY A 119 -18.93 -2.79 4.15
N VAL A 120 -17.64 -2.56 3.92
CA VAL A 120 -16.94 -2.95 2.69
C VAL A 120 -16.07 -4.15 2.96
N PHE A 121 -16.46 -5.28 2.41
CA PHE A 121 -15.75 -6.54 2.54
C PHE A 121 -15.00 -6.86 1.25
N TYR A 122 -13.77 -7.33 1.39
CA TYR A 122 -12.91 -7.66 0.27
C TYR A 122 -12.32 -9.06 0.44
N ASN A 123 -12.26 -9.84 -0.64
CA ASN A 123 -11.56 -11.13 -0.63
C ASN A 123 -10.06 -10.84 -0.62
N VAL A 124 -9.42 -11.11 0.51
CA VAL A 124 -7.99 -10.92 0.69
C VAL A 124 -7.24 -12.23 0.60
N TRP A 125 -6.05 -12.16 0.00
CA TRP A 125 -5.11 -13.27 -0.06
C TRP A 125 -3.94 -12.92 0.85
N THR A 126 -3.62 -13.80 1.75
CA THR A 126 -2.79 -13.46 2.91
C THR A 126 -1.54 -14.32 2.99
N PHE A 127 -0.49 -13.76 3.56
CA PHE A 127 0.55 -14.55 4.21
C PHE A 127 0.32 -14.55 5.72
N ASN A 128 0.23 -15.75 6.31
CA ASN A 128 -0.03 -15.96 7.75
C ASN A 128 -1.33 -15.32 8.27
N GLY A 129 -2.36 -15.22 7.42
CA GLY A 129 -3.68 -14.72 7.79
C GLY A 129 -3.77 -13.20 7.94
N THR A 130 -2.77 -12.45 7.49
CA THR A 130 -2.75 -10.98 7.55
C THR A 130 -2.42 -10.37 6.19
N ILE A 131 -2.84 -9.14 6.00
CA ILE A 131 -2.43 -8.27 4.90
C ILE A 131 -2.06 -6.89 5.49
N PRO A 132 -0.84 -6.38 5.28
CA PRO A 132 0.27 -7.05 4.63
C PRO A 132 0.74 -8.30 5.38
N GLY A 133 1.47 -9.19 4.72
CA GLY A 133 2.16 -10.32 5.35
C GLY A 133 3.23 -9.86 6.35
N PRO A 134 3.75 -10.74 7.21
CA PRO A 134 4.70 -10.39 8.26
C PRO A 134 5.92 -9.63 7.73
N THR A 135 6.41 -8.65 8.50
CA THR A 135 7.70 -8.01 8.21
C THR A 135 8.84 -8.90 8.68
N LEU A 136 9.52 -9.56 7.74
CA LEU A 136 10.67 -10.41 8.03
C LEU A 136 11.91 -9.55 8.25
N ARG A 137 12.73 -9.90 9.25
CA ARG A 137 13.95 -9.13 9.55
C ARG A 137 15.16 -10.01 9.79
N ALA A 138 16.27 -9.67 9.14
CA ALA A 138 17.54 -10.38 9.23
C ALA A 138 18.72 -9.40 9.27
N THR A 139 19.92 -9.92 9.47
CA THR A 139 21.16 -9.16 9.35
C THR A 139 21.95 -9.66 8.14
N GLU A 140 22.63 -8.77 7.47
CA GLU A 140 23.47 -9.10 6.32
C GLU A 140 24.44 -10.25 6.63
N GLY A 141 24.39 -11.30 5.82
CA GLY A 141 25.16 -12.53 5.99
C GLY A 141 24.44 -13.65 6.74
N ASP A 142 23.26 -13.42 7.31
CA ASP A 142 22.42 -14.50 7.84
C ASP A 142 21.95 -15.42 6.71
N LEU A 143 21.86 -16.72 6.97
CA LEU A 143 21.20 -17.66 6.09
C LEU A 143 19.71 -17.63 6.36
N ILE A 144 18.93 -17.23 5.36
CA ILE A 144 17.48 -17.16 5.41
C ILE A 144 16.90 -18.47 4.92
N ARG A 145 15.94 -19.00 5.68
CA ARG A 145 15.14 -20.15 5.28
C ARG A 145 13.66 -19.82 5.46
N ILE A 146 12.91 -19.82 4.36
CA ILE A 146 11.46 -19.59 4.38
C ILE A 146 10.77 -20.91 4.06
N ASN A 147 10.12 -21.48 5.05
CA ASN A 147 9.24 -22.64 4.90
C ASN A 147 7.90 -22.14 4.37
N PHE A 148 7.71 -22.21 3.07
CA PHE A 148 6.48 -21.82 2.42
C PHE A 148 5.48 -22.97 2.37
N ILE A 149 4.22 -22.67 2.70
CA ILE A 149 3.09 -23.60 2.66
C ILE A 149 1.95 -22.91 1.90
N ASN A 150 1.50 -23.54 0.82
CA ASN A 150 0.30 -23.08 0.14
C ASN A 150 -0.93 -23.76 0.74
N ASN A 151 -1.66 -23.04 1.58
CA ASN A 151 -2.95 -23.49 2.16
C ASN A 151 -4.14 -22.99 1.33
N GLY A 152 -3.91 -22.24 0.24
CA GLY A 152 -4.93 -21.68 -0.61
C GLY A 152 -5.59 -22.70 -1.55
N SER A 153 -6.44 -22.20 -2.42
CA SER A 153 -7.12 -22.94 -3.48
C SER A 153 -6.47 -22.78 -4.87
N LYS A 154 -5.62 -21.77 -5.01
CA LYS A 154 -4.87 -21.43 -6.23
C LYS A 154 -3.38 -21.75 -6.04
N PRO A 155 -2.60 -21.89 -7.14
CA PRO A 155 -1.14 -21.95 -7.05
C PRO A 155 -0.56 -20.63 -6.52
N HIS A 156 0.47 -20.71 -5.67
CA HIS A 156 1.17 -19.55 -5.12
C HIS A 156 2.68 -19.79 -5.08
N SER A 157 3.45 -18.70 -4.91
CA SER A 157 4.90 -18.73 -4.68
C SER A 157 5.30 -17.57 -3.78
N ILE A 158 6.60 -17.47 -3.46
CA ILE A 158 7.18 -16.29 -2.84
C ILE A 158 8.36 -15.86 -3.70
N HIS A 159 8.25 -14.69 -4.31
CA HIS A 159 9.37 -13.95 -4.87
C HIS A 159 9.85 -12.94 -3.82
N THR A 160 11.14 -12.94 -3.51
CA THR A 160 11.76 -11.98 -2.59
C THR A 160 12.70 -11.11 -3.38
N HIS A 161 12.50 -9.80 -3.38
CA HIS A 161 13.49 -8.90 -3.96
C HIS A 161 14.82 -9.02 -3.21
N GLY A 162 15.94 -8.89 -3.91
CA GLY A 162 17.27 -9.04 -3.32
C GLY A 162 18.19 -9.88 -4.19
N ILE A 163 19.25 -10.42 -3.58
CA ILE A 163 20.25 -11.25 -4.26
C ILE A 163 20.10 -12.70 -3.79
N HIS A 164 19.78 -13.59 -4.72
CA HIS A 164 19.64 -15.01 -4.46
C HIS A 164 19.86 -15.82 -5.77
N LYS A 165 19.90 -17.15 -5.65
CA LYS A 165 19.98 -18.03 -6.81
C LYS A 165 18.63 -18.08 -7.52
N SER A 166 18.64 -18.32 -8.85
CA SER A 166 17.43 -18.37 -9.65
C SER A 166 16.42 -19.43 -9.18
N GLU A 167 16.92 -20.55 -8.61
CA GLU A 167 16.08 -21.61 -8.05
C GLU A 167 15.34 -21.18 -6.77
N MET A 168 15.71 -20.05 -6.18
CA MET A 168 15.09 -19.47 -4.98
C MET A 168 14.31 -18.19 -5.30
N ASP A 169 14.13 -17.88 -6.58
CA ASP A 169 13.49 -16.65 -7.04
C ASP A 169 11.96 -16.65 -6.87
N GLY A 170 11.32 -17.84 -6.83
CA GLY A 170 9.87 -17.98 -6.70
C GLY A 170 9.07 -17.64 -7.96
N VAL A 171 9.75 -17.39 -9.08
CA VAL A 171 9.14 -17.13 -10.39
C VAL A 171 8.85 -18.45 -11.12
N PHE A 172 9.76 -19.41 -11.02
CA PHE A 172 9.67 -20.68 -11.73
C PHE A 172 9.06 -21.80 -10.91
N GLU A 173 9.08 -21.70 -9.57
CA GLU A 173 8.52 -22.66 -8.65
C GLU A 173 7.10 -22.29 -8.27
N THR A 174 6.16 -22.79 -9.05
CA THR A 174 4.73 -22.65 -8.74
C THR A 174 4.29 -23.76 -7.79
N ILE A 175 3.87 -23.41 -6.58
CA ILE A 175 3.47 -24.34 -5.54
C ILE A 175 1.95 -24.52 -5.57
N ASN A 176 1.51 -25.71 -5.93
CA ASN A 176 0.09 -26.05 -5.99
C ASN A 176 -0.56 -26.07 -4.59
N PRO A 177 -1.90 -26.00 -4.48
CA PRO A 177 -2.62 -26.14 -3.24
C PRO A 177 -2.14 -27.34 -2.40
N GLN A 178 -1.95 -27.12 -1.09
CA GLN A 178 -1.40 -28.07 -0.11
C GLN A 178 0.10 -28.42 -0.32
N GLY A 179 0.73 -27.81 -1.34
CA GLY A 179 2.16 -27.94 -1.58
C GLY A 179 3.01 -27.13 -0.60
N LYS A 180 4.29 -27.47 -0.56
CA LYS A 180 5.30 -26.81 0.28
C LYS A 180 6.58 -26.61 -0.51
N PHE A 181 7.31 -25.57 -0.18
CA PHE A 181 8.64 -25.29 -0.72
C PHE A 181 9.51 -24.64 0.35
N VAL A 182 10.82 -24.81 0.25
CA VAL A 182 11.77 -24.14 1.15
C VAL A 182 12.67 -23.25 0.32
N TYR A 183 12.50 -21.94 0.47
CA TYR A 183 13.41 -20.96 -0.07
C TYR A 183 14.60 -20.82 0.87
N GLU A 184 15.84 -20.93 0.36
CA GLU A 184 17.05 -20.79 1.16
C GLU A 184 18.10 -19.95 0.42
N PHE A 185 18.47 -18.82 1.02
CA PHE A 185 19.43 -17.89 0.47
C PHE A 185 20.13 -17.09 1.58
N TYR A 186 21.28 -16.50 1.27
CA TYR A 186 21.92 -15.58 2.19
C TYR A 186 21.31 -14.19 2.08
N ALA A 187 21.14 -13.51 3.21
CA ALA A 187 20.79 -12.10 3.27
C ALA A 187 21.96 -11.27 2.74
N GLU A 188 22.00 -11.06 1.43
CA GLU A 188 23.04 -10.29 0.74
C GLU A 188 22.49 -8.93 0.33
N ALA A 189 23.38 -7.92 0.48
CA ALA A 189 23.09 -6.50 0.55
C ALA A 189 22.03 -6.18 1.62
N PHE A 190 22.42 -5.33 2.58
CA PHE A 190 21.44 -4.77 3.49
C PHE A 190 20.49 -3.82 2.75
N GLY A 191 19.26 -3.67 3.24
CA GLY A 191 18.25 -2.84 2.59
C GLY A 191 16.83 -3.22 2.99
N VAL A 192 15.87 -2.63 2.28
CA VAL A 192 14.45 -2.92 2.38
C VAL A 192 14.00 -3.61 1.10
N TYR A 193 13.29 -4.70 1.22
CA TYR A 193 12.89 -5.52 0.08
C TYR A 193 11.42 -5.91 0.21
N PRO A 194 10.58 -5.70 -0.80
CA PRO A 194 9.29 -6.35 -0.84
C PRO A 194 9.48 -7.86 -1.07
N TYR A 195 8.57 -8.66 -0.56
CA TYR A 195 8.33 -10.01 -1.04
C TYR A 195 6.85 -10.14 -1.42
N HIS A 196 6.56 -10.93 -2.44
CA HIS A 196 5.19 -11.11 -2.93
C HIS A 196 5.02 -12.41 -3.70
N CYS A 197 3.78 -12.80 -3.95
CA CYS A 197 3.50 -13.90 -4.87
C CYS A 197 3.88 -13.50 -6.31
N HIS A 198 4.43 -14.43 -7.09
CA HIS A 198 4.82 -14.17 -8.49
C HIS A 198 4.16 -15.14 -9.47
N VAL A 199 3.06 -15.77 -9.08
CA VAL A 199 2.25 -16.60 -9.99
C VAL A 199 1.35 -15.70 -10.85
N THR A 200 1.19 -16.07 -12.14
CA THR A 200 0.34 -15.33 -13.09
C THR A 200 -1.15 -15.67 -12.89
N PRO A 201 -2.07 -14.69 -12.94
CA PRO A 201 -1.89 -13.26 -13.20
C PRO A 201 -1.32 -12.52 -12.00
N LEU A 202 -0.17 -11.84 -12.19
CA LEU A 202 0.56 -11.22 -11.09
C LEU A 202 -0.23 -10.12 -10.39
N GLU A 203 -0.94 -9.30 -11.16
CA GLU A 203 -1.79 -8.22 -10.65
C GLU A 203 -2.89 -8.73 -9.70
N GLU A 204 -3.51 -9.88 -9.99
CA GLU A 204 -4.53 -10.49 -9.13
C GLU A 204 -3.93 -10.86 -7.77
N HIS A 205 -2.74 -11.47 -7.76
CA HIS A 205 -2.10 -11.91 -6.52
C HIS A 205 -1.64 -10.74 -5.64
N ILE A 206 -1.17 -9.65 -6.24
CA ILE A 206 -0.71 -8.47 -5.50
C ILE A 206 -1.91 -7.63 -5.04
N SER A 207 -2.89 -7.34 -5.90
CA SER A 207 -4.05 -6.53 -5.53
C SER A 207 -4.88 -7.15 -4.40
N HIS A 208 -4.94 -8.48 -4.34
CA HIS A 208 -5.58 -9.18 -3.24
C HIS A 208 -4.76 -9.24 -1.94
N GLY A 209 -3.44 -8.93 -1.96
CA GLY A 209 -2.69 -8.75 -0.71
C GLY A 209 -1.53 -9.71 -0.45
N LEU A 210 -1.13 -10.59 -1.39
CA LEU A 210 0.00 -11.50 -1.20
C LEU A 210 1.35 -10.79 -1.31
N TYR A 211 1.64 -9.91 -0.36
CA TYR A 211 2.90 -9.18 -0.24
C TYR A 211 3.25 -8.88 1.22
N GLY A 212 4.51 -8.56 1.44
CA GLY A 212 5.05 -8.09 2.71
C GLY A 212 6.43 -7.47 2.53
N VAL A 213 7.12 -7.22 3.64
CA VAL A 213 8.44 -6.57 3.66
C VAL A 213 9.48 -7.51 4.28
N TYR A 214 10.65 -7.56 3.66
CA TYR A 214 11.84 -8.19 4.15
C TYR A 214 12.94 -7.13 4.37
N ILE A 215 13.40 -6.97 5.60
CA ILE A 215 14.43 -6.02 5.98
C ILE A 215 15.73 -6.77 6.26
N VAL A 216 16.81 -6.33 5.66
CA VAL A 216 18.17 -6.78 5.96
C VAL A 216 18.92 -5.63 6.62
N ASP A 217 19.23 -5.79 7.90
CA ASP A 217 20.04 -4.83 8.63
C ASP A 217 21.51 -4.90 8.19
N PRO A 218 22.22 -3.78 8.09
CA PRO A 218 23.65 -3.79 7.86
C PRO A 218 24.40 -4.40 9.06
N LYS A 219 25.58 -4.99 8.81
CA LYS A 219 26.45 -5.53 9.88
C LYS A 219 26.84 -4.49 10.91
N THR A 220 27.04 -3.24 10.47
CA THR A 220 27.18 -2.09 11.38
C THR A 220 25.78 -1.49 11.58
N PRO A 221 25.18 -1.63 12.75
CA PRO A 221 23.80 -1.19 12.97
C PRO A 221 23.60 0.29 12.67
N ARG A 222 22.45 0.65 12.11
CA ARG A 222 22.01 2.04 12.02
C ARG A 222 21.78 2.61 13.43
N PRO A 223 21.78 3.94 13.60
CA PRO A 223 21.41 4.57 14.87
C PRO A 223 20.07 4.04 15.40
N GLN A 224 19.93 3.95 16.72
CA GLN A 224 18.66 3.54 17.32
C GLN A 224 17.54 4.53 16.96
N ALA A 225 16.38 4.02 16.60
CA ALA A 225 15.23 4.81 16.17
C ALA A 225 13.91 4.18 16.67
N ASP A 226 12.83 4.93 16.66
CA ASP A 226 11.47 4.40 16.66
C ASP A 226 11.18 3.91 15.24
N GLU A 227 11.16 2.60 15.06
CA GLU A 227 11.12 1.96 13.75
C GLU A 227 9.70 1.55 13.38
N MET A 228 9.32 1.84 12.14
CA MET A 228 7.97 1.63 11.61
C MET A 228 8.04 1.08 10.19
N VAL A 229 7.09 0.21 9.85
CA VAL A 229 6.89 -0.28 8.48
C VAL A 229 5.60 0.30 7.93
N MET A 230 5.68 0.95 6.79
CA MET A 230 4.53 1.47 6.06
C MET A 230 4.49 0.90 4.65
N ILE A 231 3.44 0.14 4.34
CA ILE A 231 3.18 -0.35 3.00
C ILE A 231 2.02 0.43 2.42
N MET A 232 2.27 1.08 1.29
CA MET A 232 1.25 1.78 0.52
C MET A 232 0.53 0.76 -0.36
N ASN A 233 -0.77 0.66 -0.23
CA ASN A 233 -1.62 -0.27 -0.98
C ASN A 233 -2.97 0.35 -1.35
N GLY A 234 -3.71 -0.33 -2.22
CA GLY A 234 -5.06 0.06 -2.64
C GLY A 234 -5.96 -1.16 -2.79
N PHE A 235 -7.24 -0.89 -2.93
CA PHE A 235 -8.26 -1.91 -3.16
C PHE A 235 -9.20 -1.47 -4.28
N ASP A 236 -9.30 -2.29 -5.30
CA ASP A 236 -10.29 -2.24 -6.36
C ASP A 236 -11.46 -3.16 -5.95
N THR A 237 -12.55 -2.57 -5.47
CA THR A 237 -13.67 -3.32 -4.90
C THR A 237 -14.78 -3.63 -5.89
N ASP A 238 -14.75 -3.03 -7.05
CA ASP A 238 -15.69 -3.27 -8.16
C ASP A 238 -15.02 -3.90 -9.39
N PHE A 239 -13.71 -4.23 -9.29
CA PHE A 239 -12.93 -4.99 -10.26
C PHE A 239 -12.86 -4.33 -11.65
N ASP A 240 -12.78 -3.00 -11.69
CA ASP A 240 -12.65 -2.22 -12.91
C ASP A 240 -11.20 -1.80 -13.22
N THR A 241 -10.23 -2.26 -12.42
CA THR A 241 -8.81 -1.92 -12.47
C THR A 241 -8.47 -0.48 -12.04
N GLU A 242 -9.37 0.17 -11.29
CA GLU A 242 -9.14 1.43 -10.60
C GLU A 242 -9.38 1.24 -9.10
N ASN A 243 -8.45 1.73 -8.26
CA ASN A 243 -8.63 1.57 -6.82
C ASN A 243 -9.75 2.49 -6.28
N ASN A 244 -10.69 1.90 -5.56
CA ASN A 244 -11.74 2.63 -4.84
C ASN A 244 -11.22 3.17 -3.50
N PHE A 245 -10.22 2.49 -2.89
CA PHE A 245 -9.59 2.85 -1.63
C PHE A 245 -8.07 2.80 -1.73
N TYR A 246 -7.41 3.70 -1.00
CA TYR A 246 -5.96 3.70 -0.81
C TYR A 246 -5.65 3.71 0.67
N ALA A 247 -4.58 3.04 1.06
CA ALA A 247 -4.25 2.89 2.46
C ALA A 247 -2.74 2.84 2.72
N VAL A 248 -2.39 3.04 3.97
CA VAL A 248 -1.13 2.59 4.56
C VAL A 248 -1.46 1.46 5.52
N ASN A 249 -0.80 0.32 5.35
CA ASN A 249 -1.02 -0.87 6.17
C ASN A 249 -2.49 -1.31 6.19
N THR A 250 -3.11 -1.32 5.00
CA THR A 250 -4.40 -1.98 4.68
C THR A 250 -5.66 -1.17 4.95
N ILE A 251 -5.82 -0.55 6.11
CA ILE A 251 -7.09 0.11 6.45
C ILE A 251 -7.07 1.58 6.04
N PRO A 252 -7.95 2.03 5.10
CA PRO A 252 -8.05 3.43 4.71
C PRO A 252 -8.33 4.35 5.89
N TYR A 253 -7.72 5.52 5.93
CA TYR A 253 -7.84 6.54 6.98
C TYR A 253 -7.46 6.08 8.39
N TYR A 254 -6.94 4.86 8.58
CA TYR A 254 -6.69 4.32 9.93
C TYR A 254 -5.90 5.29 10.79
N TYR A 255 -4.76 5.77 10.30
CA TYR A 255 -3.88 6.66 11.05
C TYR A 255 -4.38 8.13 11.15
N MET A 256 -5.49 8.48 10.48
CA MET A 256 -6.22 9.73 10.77
C MET A 256 -7.02 9.62 12.06
N HIS A 257 -7.60 8.45 12.31
CA HIS A 257 -8.42 8.17 13.48
C HIS A 257 -7.59 7.63 14.66
N HIS A 258 -6.43 7.02 14.37
CA HIS A 258 -5.47 6.48 15.33
C HIS A 258 -4.09 7.09 15.05
N PRO A 259 -3.84 8.36 15.47
CA PRO A 259 -2.57 9.03 15.20
C PRO A 259 -1.39 8.26 15.77
N ILE A 260 -0.32 8.15 14.98
CA ILE A 260 0.91 7.46 15.38
C ILE A 260 1.64 8.31 16.41
N GLU A 261 1.69 7.82 17.66
CA GLU A 261 2.39 8.49 18.73
C GLU A 261 3.90 8.33 18.60
N ILE A 262 4.62 9.44 18.63
CA ILE A 262 6.09 9.53 18.62
C ILE A 262 6.58 10.56 19.63
N GLU A 263 7.83 10.47 20.03
CA GLU A 263 8.42 11.41 20.97
C GLU A 263 9.23 12.49 20.22
N LYS A 264 9.10 13.73 20.70
CA LYS A 264 9.89 14.87 20.29
C LYS A 264 11.40 14.56 20.40
N ASP A 265 12.20 15.03 19.44
CA ASP A 265 13.67 14.90 19.34
C ASP A 265 14.16 13.44 19.21
N LYS A 266 13.30 12.43 19.23
CA LYS A 266 13.68 11.04 18.94
C LYS A 266 13.73 10.78 17.44
N LEU A 267 14.71 10.02 17.02
CA LEU A 267 14.81 9.57 15.63
C LEU A 267 13.69 8.58 15.34
N VAL A 268 12.93 8.86 14.30
CA VAL A 268 11.94 7.95 13.68
C VAL A 268 12.53 7.40 12.40
N ARG A 269 12.35 6.11 12.16
CA ARG A 269 12.74 5.44 10.92
C ARG A 269 11.54 4.71 10.34
N VAL A 270 11.10 5.13 9.16
CA VAL A 270 10.03 4.48 8.41
C VAL A 270 10.62 3.67 7.27
N TYR A 271 10.34 2.39 7.26
CA TYR A 271 10.56 1.49 6.12
C TYR A 271 9.33 1.57 5.23
N LEU A 272 9.43 2.35 4.15
CA LEU A 272 8.34 2.64 3.24
C LEU A 272 8.43 1.75 2.00
N VAL A 273 7.33 1.08 1.64
CA VAL A 273 7.25 0.23 0.46
C VAL A 273 5.96 0.54 -0.31
N ASN A 274 6.05 0.63 -1.63
CA ASN A 274 4.88 0.82 -2.48
C ASN A 274 4.49 -0.51 -3.14
N MET A 275 3.35 -1.07 -2.72
CA MET A 275 2.75 -2.29 -3.29
C MET A 275 1.38 -2.00 -3.93
N LEU A 276 1.16 -0.75 -4.32
CA LEU A 276 -0.05 -0.32 -4.98
C LEU A 276 -0.15 -0.92 -6.38
N GLU A 277 -1.21 -1.67 -6.65
CA GLU A 277 -1.55 -2.17 -7.98
C GLU A 277 -2.47 -1.17 -8.70
N PHE A 278 -2.59 -1.26 -10.03
CA PHE A 278 -3.39 -0.45 -10.94
C PHE A 278 -2.99 1.01 -11.10
N ASP A 279 -2.12 1.55 -10.23
CA ASP A 279 -1.55 2.88 -10.33
C ASP A 279 -0.03 2.82 -10.48
N GLN A 280 0.50 3.51 -11.48
CA GLN A 280 1.93 3.44 -11.82
C GLN A 280 2.82 4.13 -10.78
N ILE A 281 2.31 5.14 -10.08
CA ILE A 281 3.09 6.02 -9.21
C ILE A 281 2.29 6.34 -7.96
N ASN A 282 2.94 6.20 -6.81
CA ASN A 282 2.47 6.71 -5.53
C ASN A 282 3.50 7.67 -4.93
N ASN A 283 3.15 8.36 -3.86
CA ASN A 283 4.07 9.26 -3.18
C ASN A 283 3.74 9.37 -1.69
N PHE A 284 4.73 9.83 -0.92
CA PHE A 284 4.62 10.11 0.51
C PHE A 284 5.10 11.54 0.75
N HIS A 285 4.25 12.36 1.35
CA HIS A 285 4.56 13.71 1.80
C HIS A 285 4.40 13.83 3.32
N LEU A 286 5.36 14.52 3.96
CA LEU A 286 5.36 14.80 5.39
C LEU A 286 5.19 16.30 5.65
N HIS A 287 4.17 16.69 6.39
CA HIS A 287 3.94 18.08 6.76
C HIS A 287 4.89 18.55 7.86
N GLY A 288 5.31 19.81 7.75
CA GLY A 288 6.01 20.55 8.80
C GLY A 288 7.41 20.01 9.14
N ASN A 289 7.94 19.09 8.34
CA ASN A 289 9.26 18.51 8.53
C ASN A 289 9.88 18.05 7.21
N LEU A 290 11.16 17.73 7.26
CA LEU A 290 11.92 17.06 6.21
C LEU A 290 12.50 15.77 6.76
N TYR A 291 12.72 14.78 5.90
CA TYR A 291 13.38 13.53 6.23
C TYR A 291 14.61 13.27 5.36
N GLN A 292 15.56 12.55 5.92
CA GLN A 292 16.63 11.94 5.16
C GLN A 292 16.09 10.71 4.44
N LEU A 293 16.20 10.71 3.13
CA LEU A 293 15.72 9.64 2.25
C LEU A 293 16.88 8.74 1.86
N TYR A 294 16.74 7.43 2.08
CA TYR A 294 17.64 6.40 1.60
C TYR A 294 16.87 5.52 0.61
N ARG A 295 17.12 5.67 -0.68
CA ARG A 295 16.45 4.86 -1.71
C ARG A 295 16.88 3.40 -1.58
N SER A 296 15.93 2.48 -1.66
CA SER A 296 16.09 1.04 -1.40
C SER A 296 16.70 0.66 -0.04
N GLY A 297 17.21 1.60 0.74
CA GLY A 297 17.86 1.34 2.03
C GLY A 297 19.20 0.62 1.94
N THR A 298 19.75 0.42 0.73
CA THR A 298 21.00 -0.31 0.48
C THR A 298 22.27 0.51 0.73
N ASN A 299 22.09 1.72 1.28
CA ASN A 299 23.19 2.59 1.59
C ASN A 299 22.99 3.24 2.98
N THR A 300 24.06 3.71 3.61
CA THR A 300 24.04 4.36 4.93
C THR A 300 24.19 5.87 4.87
N THR A 301 24.37 6.43 3.68
CA THR A 301 24.35 7.86 3.40
C THR A 301 23.03 8.21 2.74
N PRO A 302 22.31 9.22 3.22
CA PRO A 302 21.04 9.61 2.59
C PRO A 302 21.27 10.13 1.16
N ASP A 303 20.34 9.79 0.28
CA ASP A 303 20.35 10.24 -1.11
C ASP A 303 19.79 11.66 -1.23
N GLU A 304 18.81 12.00 -0.40
CA GLU A 304 18.11 13.28 -0.44
C GLU A 304 17.72 13.75 0.97
N TYR A 305 17.48 15.05 1.12
CA TYR A 305 16.84 15.63 2.29
C TYR A 305 15.59 16.39 1.80
N THR A 306 14.43 15.83 2.01
CA THR A 306 13.17 16.22 1.34
C THR A 306 11.96 15.98 2.24
N ASP A 307 10.83 16.53 1.88
CA ASP A 307 9.52 16.29 2.50
C ASP A 307 8.60 15.41 1.64
N MET A 308 9.06 15.05 0.42
CA MET A 308 8.28 14.24 -0.49
C MET A 308 9.14 13.23 -1.25
N VAL A 309 8.64 12.00 -1.38
CA VAL A 309 9.23 10.97 -2.24
C VAL A 309 8.17 10.40 -3.17
N THR A 310 8.52 10.25 -4.44
CA THR A 310 7.71 9.55 -5.45
C THR A 310 8.29 8.17 -5.68
N MET A 311 7.41 7.17 -5.74
CA MET A 311 7.76 5.75 -5.82
C MET A 311 6.88 5.04 -6.84
N SER A 312 7.50 4.26 -7.73
CA SER A 312 6.80 3.29 -8.57
C SER A 312 6.40 2.07 -7.74
N GLN A 313 5.54 1.22 -8.29
CA GLN A 313 5.21 -0.08 -7.68
C GLN A 313 6.49 -0.92 -7.47
N GLY A 314 6.59 -1.59 -6.32
CA GLY A 314 7.76 -2.38 -5.92
C GLY A 314 8.94 -1.55 -5.41
N GLU A 315 8.90 -0.20 -5.52
CA GLU A 315 9.92 0.64 -4.91
C GLU A 315 9.79 0.71 -3.40
N ARG A 316 10.90 1.01 -2.75
CA ARG A 316 11.05 1.06 -1.29
C ARG A 316 12.07 2.10 -0.90
N ALA A 317 11.94 2.61 0.33
CA ALA A 317 12.84 3.60 0.90
C ALA A 317 12.92 3.48 2.41
N ILE A 318 13.97 4.06 3.00
CA ILE A 318 14.01 4.40 4.43
C ILE A 318 13.88 5.91 4.54
N LEU A 319 12.97 6.36 5.41
CA LEU A 319 12.82 7.76 5.78
C LEU A 319 13.26 7.93 7.23
N GLU A 320 14.24 8.81 7.48
CA GLU A 320 14.71 9.12 8.84
C GLU A 320 14.49 10.60 9.16
N PHE A 321 13.78 10.85 10.26
CA PHE A 321 13.47 12.19 10.73
C PHE A 321 13.28 12.24 12.25
N ASN A 322 13.26 13.46 12.79
CA ASN A 322 12.81 13.74 14.14
C ASN A 322 12.03 15.06 14.14
N PHE A 323 11.05 15.17 15.02
CA PHE A 323 10.30 16.41 15.18
C PHE A 323 10.86 17.24 16.33
N LYS A 324 11.11 18.52 16.04
CA LYS A 324 11.60 19.50 17.01
C LYS A 324 10.50 20.06 17.92
N TYR A 325 9.25 20.07 17.45
CA TYR A 325 8.13 20.66 18.15
C TYR A 325 7.05 19.62 18.38
N PRO A 326 6.40 19.62 19.58
CA PRO A 326 5.24 18.77 19.80
C PRO A 326 4.04 19.26 18.99
N GLY A 327 3.12 18.36 18.67
CA GLY A 327 1.89 18.68 17.92
C GLY A 327 1.47 17.55 16.99
N GLN A 328 0.48 17.82 16.15
CA GLN A 328 0.00 16.90 15.14
C GLN A 328 0.58 17.27 13.77
N TYR A 329 1.08 16.29 13.06
CA TYR A 329 1.68 16.46 11.76
C TYR A 329 1.11 15.43 10.79
N MET A 330 0.54 15.93 9.69
CA MET A 330 -0.04 15.07 8.67
C MET A 330 1.04 14.43 7.80
N PHE A 331 0.79 13.20 7.37
CA PHE A 331 1.45 12.57 6.24
C PHE A 331 0.39 12.02 5.28
N HIS A 332 0.65 12.09 3.99
CA HIS A 332 -0.33 11.62 3.00
C HIS A 332 0.30 11.43 1.62
N ALA A 333 -0.43 10.75 0.73
CA ALA A 333 -0.15 10.81 -0.69
C ALA A 333 -0.39 12.24 -1.21
N HIS A 334 0.59 12.84 -1.88
CA HIS A 334 0.42 14.15 -2.49
C HIS A 334 -0.37 14.08 -3.82
N LYS A 335 -0.62 12.88 -4.35
CA LYS A 335 -1.67 12.63 -5.33
C LYS A 335 -3.00 12.72 -4.56
N THR A 336 -3.69 13.85 -4.72
CA THR A 336 -4.85 14.26 -3.90
C THR A 336 -5.93 13.19 -3.83
N GLU A 337 -6.24 12.55 -4.96
CA GLU A 337 -7.21 11.47 -5.03
C GLU A 337 -6.89 10.33 -4.05
N PHE A 338 -5.62 9.94 -3.90
CA PHE A 338 -5.22 8.86 -3.00
C PHE A 338 -5.41 9.25 -1.53
N ALA A 339 -5.10 10.51 -1.20
CA ALA A 339 -5.34 11.04 0.14
C ALA A 339 -6.84 11.09 0.45
N GLU A 340 -7.66 11.55 -0.50
CA GLU A 340 -9.12 11.65 -0.37
C GLU A 340 -9.81 10.29 -0.33
N LYS A 341 -9.17 9.23 -0.81
CA LYS A 341 -9.65 7.84 -0.77
C LYS A 341 -8.98 7.00 0.34
N GLY A 342 -8.24 7.64 1.29
CA GLY A 342 -7.81 6.97 2.51
C GLY A 342 -6.31 6.90 2.79
N TRP A 343 -5.43 7.29 1.84
CA TRP A 343 -3.98 7.31 2.06
C TRP A 343 -3.55 8.59 2.78
N VAL A 344 -3.89 8.69 4.05
CA VAL A 344 -3.60 9.85 4.92
C VAL A 344 -3.50 9.41 6.37
N GLY A 345 -2.66 10.09 7.17
CA GLY A 345 -2.51 9.83 8.58
C GLY A 345 -1.88 10.99 9.35
N LEU A 346 -1.75 10.83 10.65
CA LEU A 346 -1.18 11.82 11.56
C LEU A 346 -0.07 11.20 12.42
N PHE A 347 1.03 11.92 12.59
CA PHE A 347 1.94 11.76 13.71
C PHE A 347 1.49 12.67 14.86
N LEU A 348 1.38 12.12 16.06
CA LEU A 348 1.19 12.86 17.30
C LEU A 348 2.52 12.92 18.06
N VAL A 349 3.19 14.04 17.95
CA VAL A 349 4.49 14.29 18.61
C VAL A 349 4.27 14.71 20.04
N LYS A 350 4.69 13.90 21.00
CA LYS A 350 4.59 14.15 22.45
C LYS A 350 5.91 14.71 22.98
N ASP A 351 5.80 15.65 23.93
CA ASP A 351 6.93 16.14 24.71
C ASP A 351 6.98 15.37 26.06
N PRO A 352 7.98 14.50 26.28
CA PRO A 352 8.08 13.73 27.52
C PRO A 352 8.19 14.59 28.78
N SER A 353 8.72 15.83 28.68
CA SER A 353 8.85 16.74 29.81
C SER A 353 7.51 17.23 30.32
N GLN A 354 6.50 17.29 29.47
CA GLN A 354 5.14 17.71 29.86
C GLN A 354 4.33 16.59 30.52
N ILE A 355 4.65 15.33 30.22
CA ILE A 355 3.98 14.16 30.82
C ILE A 355 4.39 14.00 32.30
N GLN A 356 5.65 14.25 32.65
CA GLN A 356 6.15 14.15 34.02
C GLN A 356 5.59 15.26 34.94
N SER A 357 5.28 16.44 34.42
CA SER A 357 4.68 17.52 35.20
C SER A 357 3.21 17.26 35.58
N ALA A 358 2.48 16.44 34.82
CA ALA A 358 1.10 16.07 35.13
C ALA A 358 0.99 14.94 36.18
N SER A 359 2.03 14.13 36.37
CA SER A 359 2.04 13.03 37.36
C SER A 359 2.58 13.42 38.74
N GLY A 360 3.19 14.61 38.87
CA GLY A 360 3.77 15.12 40.13
C GLY A 360 2.91 16.09 40.92
N GLY A 361 1.72 16.45 40.49
CA GLY A 361 0.80 17.36 41.16
C GLY A 361 -0.42 16.61 41.74
N GLY A 362 -0.57 16.66 43.06
CA GLY A 362 -1.55 15.92 43.83
C GLY A 362 -2.99 15.99 43.32
N SER A 363 -3.75 14.98 43.71
CA SER A 363 -5.15 14.71 43.46
C SER A 363 -6.04 15.97 43.44
N SER A 364 -6.47 16.39 42.28
CA SER A 364 -7.71 17.09 42.06
C SER A 364 -8.40 16.44 40.88
N SER A 365 -9.57 15.88 41.19
CA SER A 365 -10.48 15.27 40.22
C SER A 365 -11.01 16.34 39.25
N GLY A 366 -10.31 16.53 38.16
CA GLY A 366 -10.72 17.33 37.03
C GLY A 366 -10.70 16.47 35.80
N GLY A 367 -11.86 15.91 35.42
CA GLY A 367 -12.02 15.20 34.18
C GLY A 367 -11.62 16.10 33.00
N TYR A 368 -10.60 15.68 32.25
CA TYR A 368 -10.23 16.30 31.02
C TYR A 368 -11.23 15.86 29.94
N ASN A 369 -12.33 16.65 29.83
CA ASN A 369 -13.24 16.57 28.70
C ASN A 369 -12.61 17.36 27.55
N GLY A 370 -11.71 16.73 26.83
CA GLY A 370 -11.17 17.25 25.58
C GLY A 370 -12.25 17.19 24.49
N SER A 371 -13.17 18.17 24.51
CA SER A 371 -14.05 18.41 23.38
C SER A 371 -13.19 18.74 22.17
N ILE A 372 -13.33 17.94 21.12
CA ILE A 372 -12.83 18.26 19.78
C ILE A 372 -13.43 19.61 19.41
N SER A 373 -12.60 20.64 19.38
CA SER A 373 -13.00 21.96 18.89
C SER A 373 -13.33 21.82 17.41
N SER A 374 -14.62 21.80 17.10
CA SER A 374 -15.10 22.00 15.74
C SER A 374 -14.66 23.38 15.28
N TYR A 375 -13.72 23.40 14.30
CA TYR A 375 -13.42 24.65 13.59
C TYR A 375 -14.67 25.09 12.83
N PRO A 376 -15.14 26.34 13.00
CA PRO A 376 -16.29 26.84 12.24
C PRO A 376 -15.86 26.95 10.76
N LEU A 377 -16.57 26.25 9.90
CA LEU A 377 -16.53 26.47 8.46
C LEU A 377 -17.08 27.88 8.18
N THR A 378 -16.20 28.83 7.92
CA THR A 378 -16.58 30.11 7.35
C THR A 378 -16.88 29.89 5.87
N THR A 379 -18.16 29.73 5.55
CA THR A 379 -18.66 29.82 4.17
C THR A 379 -18.54 31.28 3.71
N THR A 380 -17.52 31.57 2.93
CA THR A 380 -17.44 32.83 2.19
C THR A 380 -18.26 32.67 0.91
N THR A 381 -19.50 33.15 0.93
CA THR A 381 -20.30 33.31 -0.29
C THR A 381 -19.69 34.45 -1.11
N ILE A 382 -19.06 34.11 -2.23
CA ILE A 382 -18.69 35.13 -3.24
C ILE A 382 -19.94 35.38 -4.10
N SER A 383 -20.63 36.47 -3.84
CA SER A 383 -21.63 37.02 -4.73
C SER A 383 -20.90 37.74 -5.89
N GLY A 384 -20.85 37.09 -7.05
CA GLY A 384 -20.41 37.71 -8.27
C GLY A 384 -21.55 38.52 -8.88
N ASP A 385 -21.43 39.84 -8.85
CA ASP A 385 -22.27 40.77 -9.63
C ASP A 385 -21.87 40.65 -11.11
N VAL A 386 -22.79 40.19 -11.93
CA VAL A 386 -22.63 40.22 -13.39
C VAL A 386 -23.22 41.52 -13.87
N GLY A 387 -22.37 42.53 -14.02
CA GLY A 387 -22.70 43.80 -14.69
C GLY A 387 -22.68 43.61 -16.22
N THR A 388 -23.71 44.07 -16.84
CA THR A 388 -24.09 44.13 -18.26
C THR A 388 -22.98 44.51 -19.23
#